data_3d64e6954d57670e639629acb2172180
#
_entry.id   3d64e6954d57670e639629acb2172180
#
_cell.length_a   1.000
_cell.length_b   1.000
_cell.length_c   1.000
_cell.angle_alpha   90.00
_cell.angle_beta   90.00
_cell.angle_gamma   90.00
#
_symmetry.space_group_name_H-M   'P 1'
#
loop_
_entity.id
_entity.type
_entity.pdbx_description
1 polymer ?
#
loop_
_entity_poly.entity_id
_entity_poly.type
_entity_poly.pdbx_seq_one_letter_code
_entity_poly.pdbx_strand_id
1 'polypeptide(L)'
;ERTWNMDVSQIESKITKKTKAIMVVHIYGLPVDMDPVIEIAKKYDLKIIEDAAEAHGLFYKDRPCGSFGDVSIFSFYPNKHVTTGEGGMVVTDNEEIFKKCQGYRNLCFKPEKRFVHDELGWNYRMTNMQAALGLAQLEKLDEHVKIKRKMGKKYTELLKNVENIQIPVEKTDYADNIYWVFGIVLKDEVPFEAELAMKKLGENGIG
;
A
#
# COMPACT_ATOMS: atom_id res chain seq x y z
N GLU A 1 -17.12 -1.62 -0.15
CA GLU A 1 -17.61 -0.75 0.94
C GLU A 1 -17.06 -1.16 2.31
N ARG A 2 -17.14 -2.46 2.68
CA ARG A 2 -16.76 -2.93 4.02
C ARG A 2 -15.26 -2.82 4.30
N THR A 3 -14.41 -3.14 3.33
CA THR A 3 -12.94 -3.18 3.48
C THR A 3 -12.25 -1.94 2.96
N TRP A 4 -12.97 -1.06 2.26
CA TRP A 4 -12.49 0.10 1.49
C TRP A 4 -11.54 -0.25 0.35
N ASN A 5 -11.26 -1.51 0.16
CA ASN A 5 -10.50 -2.02 -0.97
C ASN A 5 -11.35 -2.09 -2.24
N MET A 6 -10.69 -2.31 -3.36
CA MET A 6 -11.32 -2.55 -4.64
C MET A 6 -12.37 -3.68 -4.54
N ASP A 7 -13.54 -3.46 -5.10
CA ASP A 7 -14.55 -4.52 -5.29
C ASP A 7 -14.13 -5.42 -6.45
N VAL A 8 -13.54 -6.55 -6.12
CA VAL A 8 -12.98 -7.49 -7.09
C VAL A 8 -14.07 -8.09 -8.01
N SER A 9 -15.32 -8.14 -7.57
CA SER A 9 -16.44 -8.65 -8.38
C SER A 9 -16.73 -7.76 -9.60
N GLN A 10 -16.32 -6.51 -9.58
CA GLN A 10 -16.52 -5.57 -10.69
C GLN A 10 -15.39 -5.58 -11.72
N ILE A 11 -14.22 -6.17 -11.43
CA ILE A 11 -13.04 -6.08 -12.29
C ILE A 11 -13.36 -6.60 -13.70
N GLU A 12 -13.92 -7.79 -13.79
CA GLU A 12 -14.14 -8.45 -15.08
C GLU A 12 -15.05 -7.61 -16.02
N SER A 13 -16.06 -6.96 -15.46
CA SER A 13 -16.98 -6.11 -16.21
C SER A 13 -16.34 -4.82 -16.76
N LYS A 14 -15.18 -4.43 -16.24
CA LYS A 14 -14.44 -3.23 -16.66
C LYS A 14 -13.32 -3.54 -17.67
N ILE A 15 -13.04 -4.82 -17.94
CA ILE A 15 -12.01 -5.22 -18.90
C ILE A 15 -12.45 -4.88 -20.32
N THR A 16 -11.56 -4.29 -21.09
CA THR A 16 -11.73 -3.97 -22.50
C THR A 16 -10.51 -4.44 -23.30
N LYS A 17 -10.58 -4.37 -24.63
CA LYS A 17 -9.45 -4.66 -25.52
C LYS A 17 -8.23 -3.75 -25.26
N LYS A 18 -8.40 -2.63 -24.56
CA LYS A 18 -7.34 -1.68 -24.20
C LYS A 18 -6.72 -1.98 -22.83
N THR A 19 -7.36 -2.79 -22.00
CA THR A 19 -6.85 -3.15 -20.67
C THR A 19 -5.57 -3.95 -20.82
N LYS A 20 -4.53 -3.56 -20.09
CA LYS A 20 -3.20 -4.21 -20.09
C LYS A 20 -2.77 -4.70 -18.72
N ALA A 21 -3.30 -4.08 -17.68
CA ALA A 21 -2.96 -4.43 -16.31
C ALA A 21 -4.13 -4.16 -15.37
N ILE A 22 -4.10 -4.84 -14.22
CA ILE A 22 -4.92 -4.54 -13.06
C ILE A 22 -3.97 -3.95 -12.02
N MET A 23 -4.27 -2.74 -11.53
CA MET A 23 -3.56 -2.15 -10.40
C MET A 23 -4.40 -2.37 -9.15
N VAL A 24 -3.84 -3.03 -8.15
CA VAL A 24 -4.45 -3.21 -6.83
C VAL A 24 -3.73 -2.33 -5.81
N VAL A 25 -4.48 -1.78 -4.87
CA VAL A 25 -3.94 -0.99 -3.76
C VAL A 25 -4.44 -1.62 -2.47
N HIS A 26 -3.53 -1.95 -1.55
CA HIS A 26 -3.87 -2.50 -0.24
C HIS A 26 -4.13 -1.36 0.74
N ILE A 27 -5.42 -0.99 0.86
CA ILE A 27 -5.82 0.22 1.59
C ILE A 27 -5.73 0.05 3.10
N TYR A 28 -5.05 0.99 3.74
CA TYR A 28 -4.96 1.20 5.19
C TYR A 28 -4.45 0.01 6.01
N GLY A 29 -3.73 -0.92 5.34
CA GLY A 29 -3.16 -2.08 6.01
C GLY A 29 -4.05 -3.32 5.99
N LEU A 30 -5.03 -3.37 5.10
CA LEU A 30 -5.83 -4.55 4.79
C LEU A 30 -5.71 -4.88 3.29
N PRO A 31 -5.40 -6.13 2.89
CA PRO A 31 -5.19 -6.43 1.48
C PRO A 31 -6.50 -6.51 0.69
N VAL A 32 -6.40 -6.26 -0.61
CA VAL A 32 -7.41 -6.69 -1.59
C VAL A 32 -7.52 -8.22 -1.53
N ASP A 33 -8.69 -8.78 -1.81
CA ASP A 33 -8.83 -10.21 -2.05
C ASP A 33 -8.10 -10.58 -3.34
N MET A 34 -6.91 -11.18 -3.21
CA MET A 34 -5.99 -11.37 -4.33
C MET A 34 -6.31 -12.57 -5.21
N ASP A 35 -6.97 -13.60 -4.69
CA ASP A 35 -7.26 -14.80 -5.49
C ASP A 35 -8.11 -14.48 -6.73
N PRO A 36 -9.25 -13.77 -6.62
CA PRO A 36 -10.03 -13.38 -7.79
C PRO A 36 -9.25 -12.48 -8.76
N VAL A 37 -8.40 -11.59 -8.23
CA VAL A 37 -7.56 -10.71 -9.07
C VAL A 37 -6.60 -11.54 -9.92
N ILE A 38 -5.93 -12.51 -9.31
CA ILE A 38 -4.96 -13.39 -9.99
C ILE A 38 -5.68 -14.25 -11.04
N GLU A 39 -6.84 -14.81 -10.71
CA GLU A 39 -7.64 -15.60 -11.65
C GLU A 39 -8.08 -14.80 -12.87
N ILE A 40 -8.57 -13.56 -12.65
CA ILE A 40 -9.00 -12.67 -13.73
C ILE A 40 -7.78 -12.23 -14.57
N ALA A 41 -6.67 -11.84 -13.95
CA ALA A 41 -5.47 -11.46 -14.65
C ALA A 41 -4.95 -12.59 -15.57
N LYS A 42 -4.94 -13.82 -15.05
CA LYS A 42 -4.57 -15.01 -15.83
C LYS A 42 -5.55 -15.29 -16.99
N LYS A 43 -6.86 -15.18 -16.74
CA LYS A 43 -7.91 -15.41 -17.74
C LYS A 43 -7.80 -14.45 -18.94
N TYR A 44 -7.43 -13.21 -18.69
CA TYR A 44 -7.39 -12.14 -19.71
C TYR A 44 -5.98 -11.76 -20.14
N ASP A 45 -4.95 -12.49 -19.73
CA ASP A 45 -3.52 -12.20 -20.00
C ASP A 45 -3.14 -10.78 -19.61
N LEU A 46 -3.55 -10.35 -18.42
CA LEU A 46 -3.28 -9.03 -17.86
C LEU A 46 -2.12 -9.08 -16.87
N LYS A 47 -1.37 -7.98 -16.78
CA LYS A 47 -0.37 -7.78 -15.76
C LYS A 47 -1.00 -7.32 -14.44
N ILE A 48 -0.35 -7.64 -13.33
CA ILE A 48 -0.74 -7.13 -12.01
C ILE A 48 0.32 -6.14 -11.55
N ILE A 49 -0.14 -4.93 -11.21
CA ILE A 49 0.66 -3.91 -10.52
C ILE A 49 0.14 -3.86 -9.08
N GLU A 50 1.02 -4.11 -8.12
CA GLU A 50 0.64 -4.17 -6.71
C GLU A 50 1.15 -2.94 -5.98
N ASP A 51 0.26 -2.07 -5.57
CA ASP A 51 0.59 -0.96 -4.68
C ASP A 51 0.52 -1.45 -3.23
N ALA A 52 1.69 -1.77 -2.69
CA ALA A 52 1.90 -2.22 -1.33
C ALA A 52 2.47 -1.09 -0.43
N ALA A 53 2.27 0.18 -0.82
CA ALA A 53 2.77 1.34 -0.08
C ALA A 53 2.32 1.39 1.39
N GLU A 54 1.26 0.69 1.74
CA GLU A 54 0.66 0.64 3.08
C GLU A 54 0.67 -0.78 3.68
N ALA A 55 1.44 -1.69 3.06
CA ALA A 55 1.37 -3.13 3.30
C ALA A 55 2.66 -3.75 3.87
N HIS A 56 3.52 -2.95 4.51
CA HIS A 56 4.74 -3.46 5.14
C HIS A 56 4.41 -4.47 6.26
N GLY A 57 4.76 -5.74 6.07
CA GLY A 57 4.45 -6.81 7.00
C GLY A 57 3.00 -7.30 6.96
N LEU A 58 2.25 -6.92 5.90
CA LEU A 58 0.91 -7.44 5.63
C LEU A 58 0.99 -8.76 4.86
N PHE A 59 0.11 -9.68 5.21
CA PHE A 59 -0.02 -10.97 4.53
C PHE A 59 -1.45 -11.14 4.01
N TYR A 60 -1.57 -11.67 2.82
CA TYR A 60 -2.78 -12.26 2.27
C TYR A 60 -2.64 -13.77 2.38
N LYS A 61 -3.44 -14.41 3.23
CA LYS A 61 -3.23 -15.80 3.66
C LYS A 61 -1.78 -15.95 4.17
N ASP A 62 -1.03 -16.88 3.64
CA ASP A 62 0.36 -17.15 4.07
C ASP A 62 1.41 -16.45 3.20
N ARG A 63 1.00 -15.58 2.29
CA ARG A 63 1.89 -14.91 1.34
C ARG A 63 2.00 -13.41 1.61
N PRO A 64 3.20 -12.83 1.67
CA PRO A 64 3.36 -11.40 1.91
C PRO A 64 2.81 -10.55 0.76
N CYS A 65 2.08 -9.50 1.10
CA CYS A 65 1.70 -8.47 0.15
C CYS A 65 2.95 -7.79 -0.43
N GLY A 66 2.90 -7.39 -1.69
CA GLY A 66 4.07 -6.93 -2.45
C GLY A 66 4.75 -8.06 -3.24
N SER A 67 4.25 -9.30 -3.16
CA SER A 67 4.80 -10.45 -3.90
C SER A 67 3.87 -11.03 -4.97
N PHE A 68 2.69 -10.45 -5.15
CA PHE A 68 1.68 -10.97 -6.09
C PHE A 68 1.77 -10.35 -7.48
N GLY A 69 2.24 -9.11 -7.58
CA GLY A 69 2.31 -8.38 -8.84
C GLY A 69 3.46 -8.81 -9.74
N ASP A 70 3.33 -8.58 -11.06
CA ASP A 70 4.49 -8.57 -11.98
C ASP A 70 5.49 -7.50 -11.54
N VAL A 71 4.98 -6.43 -10.93
CA VAL A 71 5.75 -5.39 -10.25
C VAL A 71 4.96 -4.89 -9.06
N SER A 72 5.66 -4.64 -7.95
CA SER A 72 5.06 -4.10 -6.73
C SER A 72 5.86 -2.91 -6.20
N ILE A 73 5.19 -2.00 -5.50
CA ILE A 73 5.83 -0.81 -4.92
C ILE A 73 5.61 -0.75 -3.42
N PHE A 74 6.61 -0.24 -2.71
CA PHE A 74 6.54 0.11 -1.29
C PHE A 74 6.91 1.58 -1.11
N SER A 75 6.25 2.25 -0.17
CA SER A 75 6.56 3.63 0.22
C SER A 75 7.34 3.64 1.54
N PHE A 76 8.37 4.47 1.61
CA PHE A 76 9.11 4.74 2.85
C PHE A 76 8.87 6.16 3.38
N TYR A 77 7.68 6.71 3.10
CA TYR A 77 7.24 8.00 3.63
C TYR A 77 7.21 7.98 5.18
N PRO A 78 7.34 9.14 5.86
CA PRO A 78 7.51 9.20 7.32
C PRO A 78 6.47 8.48 8.16
N ASN A 79 5.24 8.36 7.70
CA ASN A 79 4.15 7.73 8.47
C ASN A 79 3.96 6.23 8.20
N LYS A 80 4.83 5.62 7.37
CA LYS A 80 4.77 4.18 7.07
C LYS A 80 5.34 3.33 8.21
N HIS A 81 5.06 2.03 8.20
CA HIS A 81 5.61 1.09 9.21
C HIS A 81 7.14 1.01 9.15
N VAL A 82 7.70 1.22 7.96
CA VAL A 82 9.12 1.39 7.71
C VAL A 82 9.30 2.70 6.97
N THR A 83 10.18 3.56 7.45
CA THR A 83 10.43 4.86 6.82
C THR A 83 11.92 5.12 6.61
N THR A 84 12.22 5.90 5.57
CA THR A 84 13.54 6.47 5.31
C THR A 84 13.49 8.01 5.28
N GLY A 85 12.42 8.60 5.89
CA GLY A 85 12.07 10.00 5.76
C GLY A 85 11.33 10.26 4.45
N GLU A 86 11.96 10.04 3.34
CA GLU A 86 11.40 9.96 2.00
C GLU A 86 12.03 8.78 1.27
N GLY A 87 11.27 8.14 0.38
CA GLY A 87 11.78 7.02 -0.41
C GLY A 87 10.70 6.01 -0.79
N GLY A 88 11.13 5.00 -1.49
CA GLY A 88 10.30 3.88 -1.90
C GLY A 88 11.13 2.76 -2.51
N MET A 89 10.48 1.66 -2.78
CA MET A 89 11.09 0.50 -3.41
C MET A 89 10.16 -0.07 -4.47
N VAL A 90 10.73 -0.43 -5.60
CA VAL A 90 10.08 -1.25 -6.63
C VAL A 90 10.65 -2.64 -6.54
N VAL A 91 9.81 -3.65 -6.48
CA VAL A 91 10.20 -5.06 -6.46
C VAL A 91 9.55 -5.81 -7.61
N THR A 92 10.30 -6.71 -8.22
CA THR A 92 9.85 -7.54 -9.34
C THR A 92 10.75 -8.76 -9.50
N ASP A 93 10.20 -9.88 -9.93
CA ASP A 93 10.95 -11.06 -10.37
C ASP A 93 11.24 -11.05 -11.87
N ASN A 94 10.76 -10.02 -12.60
CA ASN A 94 10.99 -9.87 -14.03
C ASN A 94 12.27 -9.07 -14.30
N GLU A 95 13.25 -9.73 -14.92
CA GLU A 95 14.57 -9.16 -15.22
C GLU A 95 14.52 -7.95 -16.16
N GLU A 96 13.56 -7.89 -17.09
CA GLU A 96 13.42 -6.74 -18.01
C GLU A 96 12.86 -5.53 -17.27
N ILE A 97 11.83 -5.73 -16.42
CA ILE A 97 11.29 -4.68 -15.58
C ILE A 97 12.36 -4.18 -14.62
N PHE A 98 13.11 -5.09 -13.98
CA PHE A 98 14.21 -4.73 -13.09
C PHE A 98 15.24 -3.82 -13.77
N LYS A 99 15.75 -4.22 -14.96
CA LYS A 99 16.73 -3.43 -15.71
C LYS A 99 16.21 -2.05 -16.11
N LYS A 100 14.95 -1.96 -16.56
CA LYS A 100 14.32 -0.68 -16.88
C LYS A 100 14.20 0.22 -15.65
N CYS A 101 13.68 -0.31 -14.54
CA CYS A 101 13.56 0.45 -13.29
C CYS A 101 14.94 0.92 -12.78
N GLN A 102 15.97 0.07 -12.88
CA GLN A 102 17.33 0.42 -12.52
C GLN A 102 17.88 1.57 -13.40
N GLY A 103 17.61 1.53 -14.70
CA GLY A 103 17.98 2.59 -15.64
C GLY A 103 17.25 3.89 -15.31
N TYR A 104 15.94 3.87 -15.26
CA TYR A 104 15.11 5.05 -14.98
C TYR A 104 15.46 5.71 -13.64
N ARG A 105 15.69 4.93 -12.60
CA ARG A 105 16.13 5.42 -11.28
C ARG A 105 17.47 6.14 -11.33
N ASN A 106 18.34 5.80 -12.28
CA ASN A 106 19.71 6.28 -12.40
C ASN A 106 19.95 7.09 -13.68
N LEU A 107 19.03 7.95 -14.07
CA LEU A 107 19.20 8.87 -15.21
C LEU A 107 19.39 8.17 -16.56
N CYS A 108 19.11 6.88 -16.68
CA CYS A 108 19.40 6.07 -17.89
C CYS A 108 20.83 6.24 -18.41
N PHE A 109 21.82 6.33 -17.51
CA PHE A 109 23.22 6.32 -17.91
C PHE A 109 23.57 5.02 -18.65
N LYS A 110 24.33 5.14 -19.76
CA LYS A 110 24.93 3.98 -20.39
C LYS A 110 25.98 3.35 -19.47
N PRO A 111 26.00 2.01 -19.34
CA PRO A 111 26.98 1.33 -18.50
C PRO A 111 28.43 1.66 -18.90
N GLU A 112 28.70 1.71 -20.21
CA GLU A 112 30.04 1.90 -20.78
C GLU A 112 30.44 3.38 -20.88
N LYS A 113 29.45 4.30 -20.81
CA LYS A 113 29.73 5.72 -21.03
C LYS A 113 28.82 6.59 -20.17
N ARG A 114 29.29 6.91 -18.96
CA ARG A 114 28.61 7.83 -18.05
C ARG A 114 28.36 9.20 -18.74
N PHE A 115 27.25 9.83 -18.41
CA PHE A 115 26.74 11.09 -19.00
C PHE A 115 26.26 10.97 -20.46
N VAL A 116 26.09 9.77 -20.98
CA VAL A 116 25.34 9.50 -22.21
C VAL A 116 24.07 8.75 -21.84
N HIS A 117 22.94 9.23 -22.33
CA HIS A 117 21.61 8.74 -21.99
C HIS A 117 20.90 8.28 -23.26
N ASP A 118 20.28 7.11 -23.21
CA ASP A 118 19.46 6.59 -24.33
C ASP A 118 17.99 6.99 -24.18
N GLU A 119 17.56 7.16 -22.94
CA GLU A 119 16.19 7.49 -22.59
C GLU A 119 16.16 8.55 -21.48
N LEU A 120 15.01 9.18 -21.28
CA LEU A 120 14.77 10.06 -20.14
C LEU A 120 14.73 9.22 -18.86
N GLY A 121 15.54 9.57 -17.89
CA GLY A 121 15.57 8.95 -16.57
C GLY A 121 15.64 10.01 -15.46
N TRP A 122 15.56 9.56 -14.20
CA TRP A 122 15.49 10.42 -13.04
C TRP A 122 16.57 10.07 -12.01
N ASN A 123 16.86 11.00 -11.13
CA ASN A 123 17.63 10.70 -9.94
C ASN A 123 16.71 10.29 -8.79
N TYR A 124 16.32 9.02 -8.79
CA TYR A 124 15.50 8.41 -7.74
C TYR A 124 16.31 7.41 -6.90
N ARG A 125 17.63 7.62 -6.82
CA ARG A 125 18.49 6.79 -5.97
C ARG A 125 18.30 7.15 -4.50
N MET A 126 18.10 6.15 -3.68
CA MET A 126 18.16 6.27 -2.23
C MET A 126 19.61 6.51 -1.80
N THR A 127 19.83 7.41 -0.86
CA THR A 127 21.15 7.61 -0.25
C THR A 127 21.49 6.50 0.73
N ASN A 128 22.77 6.29 1.01
CA ASN A 128 23.18 5.30 2.01
C ASN A 128 22.65 5.64 3.43
N MET A 129 22.48 6.91 3.76
CA MET A 129 21.88 7.34 5.03
C MET A 129 20.41 6.92 5.12
N GLN A 130 19.63 7.13 4.05
CA GLN A 130 18.24 6.68 3.97
C GLN A 130 18.17 5.15 4.03
N ALA A 131 19.03 4.45 3.30
CA ALA A 131 19.07 3.00 3.31
C ALA A 131 19.40 2.43 4.71
N ALA A 132 20.35 3.04 5.42
CA ALA A 132 20.70 2.63 6.77
C ALA A 132 19.54 2.83 7.75
N LEU A 133 18.82 3.96 7.65
CA LEU A 133 17.60 4.20 8.43
C LEU A 133 16.53 3.14 8.13
N GLY A 134 16.29 2.89 6.84
CA GLY A 134 15.31 1.89 6.40
C GLY A 134 15.64 0.49 6.89
N LEU A 135 16.91 0.08 6.85
CA LEU A 135 17.36 -1.22 7.35
C LEU A 135 17.08 -1.36 8.85
N ALA A 136 17.44 -0.36 9.65
CA ALA A 136 17.19 -0.37 11.09
C ALA A 136 15.68 -0.42 11.44
N GLN A 137 14.84 0.20 10.61
CA GLN A 137 13.38 0.12 10.74
C GLN A 137 12.84 -1.26 10.33
N LEU A 138 13.36 -1.82 9.23
CA LEU A 138 12.95 -3.11 8.71
C LEU A 138 13.25 -4.25 9.69
N GLU A 139 14.38 -4.21 10.38
CA GLU A 139 14.74 -5.16 11.43
C GLU A 139 13.73 -5.21 12.59
N LYS A 140 12.93 -4.16 12.75
CA LYS A 140 11.88 -4.05 13.79
C LYS A 140 10.46 -4.12 13.23
N LEU A 141 10.28 -4.49 11.96
CA LEU A 141 8.98 -4.46 11.30
C LEU A 141 7.91 -5.25 12.07
N ASP A 142 8.22 -6.45 12.53
CA ASP A 142 7.27 -7.30 13.26
C ASP A 142 6.82 -6.65 14.57
N GLU A 143 7.73 -5.96 15.25
CA GLU A 143 7.43 -5.19 16.47
C GLU A 143 6.50 -4.01 16.14
N HIS A 144 6.80 -3.26 15.09
CA HIS A 144 5.97 -2.14 14.62
C HIS A 144 4.55 -2.60 14.26
N VAL A 145 4.42 -3.68 13.49
CA VAL A 145 3.12 -4.26 13.15
C VAL A 145 2.34 -4.69 14.39
N LYS A 146 3.02 -5.32 15.36
CA LYS A 146 2.41 -5.72 16.63
C LYS A 146 1.88 -4.51 17.43
N ILE A 147 2.65 -3.42 17.48
CA ILE A 147 2.26 -2.18 18.15
C ILE A 147 1.04 -1.57 17.44
N LYS A 148 1.05 -1.50 16.11
CA LYS A 148 -0.06 -0.98 15.31
C LYS A 148 -1.34 -1.80 15.49
N ARG A 149 -1.25 -3.13 15.49
CA ARG A 149 -2.38 -4.01 15.79
C ARG A 149 -2.95 -3.77 17.19
N LYS A 150 -2.08 -3.61 18.20
CA LYS A 150 -2.52 -3.27 19.56
C LYS A 150 -3.24 -1.92 19.62
N MET A 151 -2.72 -0.93 18.90
CA MET A 151 -3.36 0.38 18.77
C MET A 151 -4.73 0.25 18.09
N GLY A 152 -4.82 -0.44 16.94
CA GLY A 152 -6.07 -0.64 16.21
C GLY A 152 -7.14 -1.32 17.06
N LYS A 153 -6.79 -2.39 17.78
CA LYS A 153 -7.70 -3.04 18.74
C LYS A 153 -8.20 -2.09 19.81
N LYS A 154 -7.32 -1.25 20.35
CA LYS A 154 -7.71 -0.27 21.36
C LYS A 154 -8.70 0.75 20.82
N TYR A 155 -8.50 1.28 19.61
CA TYR A 155 -9.45 2.15 18.95
C TYR A 155 -10.78 1.43 18.68
N THR A 156 -10.75 0.20 18.20
CA THR A 156 -11.96 -0.61 18.00
C THR A 156 -12.76 -0.76 19.29
N GLU A 157 -12.12 -1.10 20.42
CA GLU A 157 -12.76 -1.22 21.71
C GLU A 157 -13.45 0.09 22.16
N LEU A 158 -12.78 1.22 21.95
CA LEU A 158 -13.27 2.54 22.35
C LEU A 158 -14.42 3.04 21.47
N LEU A 159 -14.37 2.71 20.16
CA LEU A 159 -15.28 3.28 19.17
C LEU A 159 -16.43 2.35 18.76
N LYS A 160 -16.41 1.05 19.12
CA LYS A 160 -17.41 0.06 18.69
C LYS A 160 -18.85 0.40 19.00
N ASN A 161 -19.10 1.25 20.02
CA ASN A 161 -20.44 1.69 20.44
C ASN A 161 -20.77 3.12 19.98
N VAL A 162 -19.90 3.76 19.19
CA VAL A 162 -20.19 5.06 18.61
C VAL A 162 -21.09 4.85 17.40
N GLU A 163 -22.29 5.40 17.46
CA GLU A 163 -23.24 5.31 16.35
C GLU A 163 -22.82 6.17 15.17
N ASN A 164 -23.33 5.84 14.00
CA ASN A 164 -23.15 6.61 12.76
C ASN A 164 -21.70 6.76 12.27
N ILE A 165 -20.79 5.90 12.72
CA ILE A 165 -19.47 5.75 12.13
C ILE A 165 -19.23 4.31 11.64
N GLN A 166 -18.37 4.18 10.65
CA GLN A 166 -17.77 2.90 10.25
C GLN A 166 -16.31 2.92 10.64
N ILE A 167 -15.88 1.91 11.36
CA ILE A 167 -14.49 1.68 11.74
C ILE A 167 -13.85 0.59 10.86
N PRO A 168 -12.51 0.50 10.79
CA PRO A 168 -11.83 -0.51 9.98
C PRO A 168 -12.19 -1.93 10.40
N VAL A 169 -12.24 -2.82 9.42
CA VAL A 169 -12.35 -4.26 9.67
C VAL A 169 -11.05 -4.77 10.30
N GLU A 170 -11.15 -5.46 11.42
CA GLU A 170 -9.99 -6.05 12.11
C GLU A 170 -9.43 -7.24 11.33
N LYS A 171 -10.33 -8.07 10.77
CA LYS A 171 -10.00 -9.33 10.14
C LYS A 171 -10.96 -9.69 9.02
N THR A 172 -10.45 -10.32 7.99
CA THR A 172 -11.20 -11.07 6.97
C THR A 172 -10.84 -12.55 7.07
N ASP A 173 -11.43 -13.40 6.25
CA ASP A 173 -11.06 -14.83 6.11
C ASP A 173 -9.68 -15.05 5.48
N TYR A 174 -9.10 -14.02 4.89
CA TYR A 174 -7.82 -14.10 4.19
C TYR A 174 -6.72 -13.23 4.80
N ALA A 175 -7.01 -12.33 5.75
CA ALA A 175 -5.99 -11.43 6.33
C ALA A 175 -6.40 -10.82 7.67
N ASP A 176 -5.38 -10.49 8.48
CA ASP A 176 -5.49 -9.65 9.67
C ASP A 176 -4.95 -8.25 9.36
N ASN A 177 -5.73 -7.21 9.66
CA ASN A 177 -5.35 -5.82 9.44
C ASN A 177 -4.07 -5.43 10.24
N ILE A 178 -3.16 -4.70 9.61
CA ILE A 178 -1.95 -4.16 10.26
C ILE A 178 -2.10 -2.68 10.65
N TYR A 179 -3.22 -2.06 10.27
CA TYR A 179 -3.57 -0.68 10.63
C TYR A 179 -2.47 0.33 10.31
N TRP A 180 -2.13 0.50 9.03
CA TRP A 180 -1.28 1.64 8.66
C TRP A 180 -1.85 2.93 9.23
N VAL A 181 -3.15 3.17 9.04
CA VAL A 181 -3.93 4.18 9.73
C VAL A 181 -5.22 3.55 10.29
N PHE A 182 -5.85 4.23 11.24
CA PHE A 182 -7.19 3.89 11.70
C PHE A 182 -8.17 4.90 11.13
N GLY A 183 -8.65 4.66 9.92
CA GLY A 183 -9.65 5.52 9.26
C GLY A 183 -11.02 5.37 9.90
N ILE A 184 -11.80 6.42 9.86
CA ILE A 184 -13.20 6.43 10.29
C ILE A 184 -14.02 7.02 9.15
N VAL A 185 -15.11 6.37 8.78
CA VAL A 185 -16.08 6.90 7.81
C VAL A 185 -17.34 7.31 8.54
N LEU A 186 -17.77 8.53 8.31
CA LEU A 186 -19.08 9.01 8.77
C LEU A 186 -20.16 8.39 7.89
N LYS A 187 -21.24 7.89 8.49
CA LYS A 187 -22.39 7.37 7.73
C LYS A 187 -23.26 8.51 7.22
N ASP A 188 -24.10 8.21 6.25
CA ASP A 188 -24.94 9.20 5.57
C ASP A 188 -25.92 9.93 6.52
N GLU A 189 -26.26 9.33 7.67
CA GLU A 189 -27.14 9.92 8.67
C GLU A 189 -26.46 11.03 9.49
N VAL A 190 -25.14 11.19 9.39
CA VAL A 190 -24.40 12.25 10.11
C VAL A 190 -24.70 13.60 9.44
N PRO A 191 -25.18 14.61 10.16
CA PRO A 191 -25.62 15.88 9.55
C PRO A 191 -24.47 16.85 9.25
N PHE A 192 -23.22 16.36 9.14
CA PHE A 192 -22.06 17.17 8.85
C PHE A 192 -20.97 16.36 8.13
N GLU A 193 -20.16 17.04 7.36
CA GLU A 193 -19.07 16.48 6.57
C GLU A 193 -17.82 16.20 7.45
N ALA A 194 -16.92 15.37 6.91
CA ALA A 194 -15.66 14.97 7.56
C ALA A 194 -14.80 16.17 7.99
N GLU A 195 -14.78 17.25 7.21
CA GLU A 195 -14.04 18.48 7.52
C GLU A 195 -14.45 19.10 8.86
N LEU A 196 -15.77 19.14 9.13
CA LEU A 196 -16.26 19.67 10.41
C LEU A 196 -15.92 18.74 11.58
N ALA A 197 -15.97 17.41 11.36
CA ALA A 197 -15.54 16.44 12.35
C ALA A 197 -14.05 16.63 12.68
N MET A 198 -13.20 16.72 11.68
CA MET A 198 -11.76 16.95 11.84
C MET A 198 -11.47 18.25 12.58
N LYS A 199 -12.15 19.35 12.23
CA LYS A 199 -12.01 20.62 12.93
C LYS A 199 -12.35 20.49 14.43
N LYS A 200 -13.48 19.86 14.75
CA LYS A 200 -13.93 19.68 16.15
C LYS A 200 -12.97 18.75 16.93
N LEU A 201 -12.45 17.72 16.31
CA LEU A 201 -11.43 16.86 16.90
C LEU A 201 -10.14 17.64 17.17
N GLY A 202 -9.69 18.45 16.20
CA GLY A 202 -8.52 19.32 16.36
C GLY A 202 -8.66 20.34 17.50
N GLU A 203 -9.85 20.95 17.67
CA GLU A 203 -10.16 21.84 18.80
C GLU A 203 -10.02 21.14 20.17
N ASN A 204 -10.11 19.80 20.18
CA ASN A 204 -9.91 18.95 21.36
C ASN A 204 -8.56 18.25 21.41
N GLY A 205 -7.59 18.69 20.60
CA GLY A 205 -6.22 18.16 20.58
C GLY A 205 -6.05 16.80 19.89
N ILE A 206 -7.02 16.40 19.06
CA ILE A 206 -6.99 15.18 18.26
C ILE A 206 -6.72 15.60 16.81
N GLY A 207 -5.55 15.26 16.28
CA GLY A 207 -5.12 15.59 14.92
C GLY A 207 -4.91 14.37 14.04
#